data_020c40fa3b943b8a408443afc9f6396f
#
_entry.id   020c40fa3b943b8a408443afc9f6396f
#
_cell.length_a   1.000
_cell.length_b   1.000
_cell.length_c   1.000
_cell.angle_alpha   90.00
_cell.angle_beta   90.00
_cell.angle_gamma   90.00
#
_symmetry.space_group_name_H-M   'P 1'
#
loop_
_entity.id
_entity.type
_entity.pdbx_description
1 polymer ?
#
loop_
_entity_poly.entity_id
_entity_poly.type
_entity_poly.pdbx_seq_one_letter_code
_entity_poly.pdbx_strand_id
1 'polypeptide(L)'
;MRWLALALLFTATPALSQDEPGLFERLFGTDTAESDAEQGTLLEGLIEDQLSGSGRAVTITGFRGALSGQATLETMTISDEDGVWLTLSGARLDWNRAALLAGRLEVNELSAEEILLPRLAAPAEGEAPSPEAGGFQLPDLPVSVRIGRLAAERVELGEALFGVAADVSLEGSLSLADGSAAADFDIERLDQPGAILLDAGYENATEVLRLDLSMVEGEGGIVSTLAGLPGAPSVDFAIQGEAPLSDFAADLRLATDGEDRLSGRVTISETEDAQRILASIGGDIAPVIAPEYRDFFGDDLALEAETLLYNDGRIVLPEFSLFARELALFGSVEIGADRLPRIIDVTGRVAPESGETTLLPIAGADTRVARANLAVTYDAAQSDDWRAVIRLDDLTRDGLAADEVALRATGRLGTGVQTTVSGDLDFELAGLITTDGLSDAIGSEVDGAARIDWAGGPITIDDFTLTARDLSATGEATIDGGEITANADFRANQLANFAELAGRALSGQAALNVSGQFTPLTQGFDLTATGETTDLAIGDPRADAILAGITQLETTAVRDEDGLRIDLTTLESDAASLTGAASLRSGGSSATLNG
;
A
#
# COMPACT_ATOMS: atom_id res chain seq x y z
N MET A 1 -4.62 -3.76 6.74
CA MET A 1 -5.41 -2.81 7.55
C MET A 1 -6.94 -2.86 7.34
N ARG A 2 -7.48 -3.88 6.67
CA ARG A 2 -8.95 -4.05 6.48
C ARG A 2 -9.62 -4.97 7.53
N TRP A 3 -8.84 -5.68 8.32
CA TRP A 3 -9.33 -6.67 9.30
C TRP A 3 -9.84 -6.09 10.62
N LEU A 4 -9.52 -4.82 10.94
CA LEU A 4 -10.00 -4.14 12.15
C LEU A 4 -11.42 -3.56 12.01
N ALA A 5 -12.01 -3.58 10.83
CA ALA A 5 -13.33 -2.97 10.60
C ALA A 5 -14.51 -3.81 11.10
N LEU A 6 -14.35 -5.13 11.26
CA LEU A 6 -15.46 -5.98 11.76
C LEU A 6 -15.65 -5.88 13.29
N ALA A 7 -14.57 -5.58 14.03
CA ALA A 7 -14.63 -5.38 15.48
C ALA A 7 -15.16 -3.99 15.88
N LEU A 8 -15.12 -3.00 14.96
CA LEU A 8 -15.56 -1.62 15.20
C LEU A 8 -17.08 -1.39 15.02
N LEU A 9 -17.83 -2.36 14.52
CA LEU A 9 -19.28 -2.26 14.40
C LEU A 9 -20.03 -2.20 15.77
N PHE A 10 -19.35 -2.51 16.87
CA PHE A 10 -19.92 -2.47 18.23
C PHE A 10 -19.40 -1.35 19.13
N THR A 11 -18.45 -0.51 18.70
CA THR A 11 -17.82 0.51 19.55
C THR A 11 -18.16 1.96 19.19
N ALA A 12 -19.18 2.22 18.37
CA ALA A 12 -19.67 3.58 18.20
C ALA A 12 -20.46 4.02 19.44
N THR A 13 -19.77 4.44 20.50
CA THR A 13 -20.38 5.22 21.58
C THR A 13 -20.57 6.65 21.10
N PRO A 14 -21.84 7.16 21.00
CA PRO A 14 -22.04 8.59 20.85
C PRO A 14 -21.56 9.31 22.11
N ALA A 15 -20.76 10.34 21.94
CA ALA A 15 -20.43 11.27 23.02
C ALA A 15 -21.74 11.84 23.59
N LEU A 16 -22.13 11.40 24.79
CA LEU A 16 -23.28 11.92 25.50
C LEU A 16 -22.96 13.35 25.99
N SER A 17 -23.55 14.33 25.36
CA SER A 17 -23.62 15.68 25.92
C SER A 17 -24.51 15.67 27.17
N GLN A 18 -24.03 16.23 28.27
CA GLN A 18 -24.60 16.15 29.63
C GLN A 18 -25.81 17.04 29.92
N ASP A 19 -26.64 17.43 28.96
CA ASP A 19 -27.73 18.43 29.21
C ASP A 19 -29.12 18.06 28.64
N GLU A 20 -29.41 16.78 28.38
CA GLU A 20 -30.79 16.35 28.12
C GLU A 20 -31.23 15.22 29.08
N PRO A 21 -32.54 15.19 29.50
CA PRO A 21 -33.04 14.11 30.36
C PRO A 21 -32.82 12.75 29.69
N GLY A 22 -32.15 11.87 30.43
CA GLY A 22 -31.61 10.61 29.91
C GLY A 22 -32.67 9.75 29.20
N LEU A 23 -32.22 9.01 28.17
CA LEU A 23 -33.00 8.03 27.41
C LEU A 23 -33.85 7.12 28.32
N PHE A 24 -33.39 6.91 29.53
CA PHE A 24 -34.03 6.09 30.56
C PHE A 24 -35.34 6.72 31.10
N GLU A 25 -35.41 8.05 31.34
CA GLU A 25 -36.63 8.73 31.78
C GLU A 25 -37.68 8.85 30.68
N ARG A 26 -37.28 8.91 29.43
CA ARG A 26 -38.18 8.94 28.26
C ARG A 26 -38.78 7.58 27.92
N LEU A 27 -38.03 6.47 28.17
CA LEU A 27 -38.46 5.10 27.86
C LEU A 27 -39.32 4.48 28.97
N PHE A 28 -39.22 4.93 30.23
CA PHE A 28 -39.84 4.29 31.39
C PHE A 28 -40.69 5.21 32.26
N GLY A 29 -40.96 6.44 31.81
CA GLY A 29 -41.93 7.33 32.46
C GLY A 29 -43.35 6.73 32.43
N THR A 30 -43.92 6.54 33.59
CA THR A 30 -45.25 5.95 33.80
C THR A 30 -46.35 6.84 33.22
N ASP A 31 -46.99 6.42 32.10
CA ASP A 31 -48.42 6.67 31.89
C ASP A 31 -49.05 5.71 30.86
N THR A 32 -50.09 5.01 31.33
CA THR A 32 -51.29 4.44 30.70
C THR A 32 -51.18 3.57 29.43
N ALA A 33 -51.75 2.38 29.57
CA ALA A 33 -52.11 1.35 28.63
C ALA A 33 -52.59 1.82 27.24
N GLU A 34 -51.67 1.91 26.32
CA GLU A 34 -51.90 1.84 24.87
C GLU A 34 -51.56 0.43 24.35
N SER A 35 -52.21 0.00 23.27
CA SER A 35 -52.05 -1.35 22.74
C SER A 35 -50.61 -1.63 22.30
N ASP A 36 -50.12 -2.87 22.50
CA ASP A 36 -48.76 -3.33 22.15
C ASP A 36 -48.34 -2.96 20.71
N ALA A 37 -49.26 -2.80 19.77
CA ALA A 37 -49.00 -2.44 18.39
C ALA A 37 -48.73 -0.93 18.20
N GLU A 38 -49.39 -0.05 18.97
CA GLU A 38 -49.15 1.42 18.89
C GLU A 38 -47.85 1.81 19.59
N GLN A 39 -47.50 1.10 20.67
CA GLN A 39 -46.22 1.28 21.38
C GLN A 39 -45.04 0.78 20.55
N GLY A 40 -45.19 -0.30 19.77
CA GLY A 40 -44.19 -0.79 18.83
C GLY A 40 -43.79 0.26 17.83
N THR A 41 -44.74 0.90 17.18
CA THR A 41 -44.50 1.92 16.14
C THR A 41 -43.83 3.21 16.67
N LEU A 42 -44.17 3.62 17.89
CA LEU A 42 -43.53 4.80 18.53
C LEU A 42 -42.06 4.50 18.90
N LEU A 43 -41.75 3.28 19.35
CA LEU A 43 -40.41 2.87 19.69
C LEU A 43 -39.54 2.59 18.45
N GLU A 44 -40.13 2.03 17.38
CA GLU A 44 -39.48 1.94 16.07
C GLU A 44 -38.95 3.31 15.63
N GLY A 45 -39.82 4.33 15.59
CA GLY A 45 -39.44 5.68 15.21
C GLY A 45 -38.38 6.31 16.13
N LEU A 46 -38.41 6.02 17.43
CA LEU A 46 -37.45 6.54 18.39
C LEU A 46 -36.06 5.88 18.26
N ILE A 47 -36.03 4.58 17.96
CA ILE A 47 -34.80 3.84 17.69
C ILE A 47 -34.22 4.24 16.33
N GLU A 48 -35.07 4.40 15.31
CA GLU A 48 -34.68 4.90 13.99
C GLU A 48 -34.03 6.28 14.10
N ASP A 49 -34.65 7.23 14.82
CA ASP A 49 -34.13 8.58 15.03
C ASP A 49 -32.79 8.60 15.79
N GLN A 50 -32.62 7.74 16.80
CA GLN A 50 -31.38 7.65 17.58
C GLN A 50 -30.24 6.98 16.83
N LEU A 51 -30.52 5.99 15.97
CA LEU A 51 -29.54 5.26 15.20
C LEU A 51 -29.25 5.90 13.83
N SER A 52 -30.15 6.77 13.35
CA SER A 52 -29.97 7.55 12.14
C SER A 52 -29.17 8.84 12.44
N GLY A 53 -28.28 9.24 11.54
CA GLY A 53 -27.49 10.47 11.65
C GLY A 53 -26.22 10.42 10.81
N SER A 54 -25.64 11.57 10.51
CA SER A 54 -24.36 11.71 9.78
C SER A 54 -24.28 10.91 8.46
N GLY A 55 -25.32 11.01 7.60
CA GLY A 55 -25.36 10.30 6.31
C GLY A 55 -25.83 8.85 6.39
N ARG A 56 -26.35 8.41 7.54
CA ARG A 56 -26.87 7.05 7.76
C ARG A 56 -28.37 7.09 8.06
N ALA A 57 -29.16 6.26 7.36
CA ALA A 57 -30.58 6.06 7.64
C ALA A 57 -30.85 4.63 8.11
N VAL A 58 -31.59 4.48 9.20
CA VAL A 58 -32.03 3.19 9.76
C VAL A 58 -33.53 3.08 9.59
N THR A 59 -34.01 1.95 9.12
CA THR A 59 -35.45 1.65 9.00
C THR A 59 -35.73 0.31 9.68
N ILE A 60 -36.74 0.27 10.56
CA ILE A 60 -37.14 -0.89 11.33
C ILE A 60 -38.58 -1.24 11.01
N THR A 61 -38.90 -2.52 10.87
CA THR A 61 -40.27 -3.00 10.67
C THR A 61 -40.55 -4.19 11.55
N GLY A 62 -41.79 -4.27 12.03
CA GLY A 62 -42.29 -5.41 12.80
C GLY A 62 -41.69 -5.56 14.19
N PHE A 63 -41.27 -4.44 14.82
CA PHE A 63 -40.73 -4.47 16.17
C PHE A 63 -41.83 -4.76 17.22
N ARG A 64 -41.61 -5.77 18.05
CA ARG A 64 -42.56 -6.20 19.08
C ARG A 64 -41.85 -6.52 20.39
N GLY A 65 -42.54 -6.39 21.49
CA GLY A 65 -42.05 -6.81 22.80
C GLY A 65 -41.00 -5.86 23.42
N ALA A 66 -40.92 -4.60 22.99
CA ALA A 66 -39.95 -3.62 23.48
C ALA A 66 -39.89 -3.46 25.00
N LEU A 67 -41.03 -3.56 25.66
CA LEU A 67 -41.16 -3.45 27.12
C LEU A 67 -41.18 -4.83 27.83
N SER A 68 -41.01 -5.93 27.12
CA SER A 68 -40.88 -7.27 27.68
C SER A 68 -39.40 -7.70 27.80
N GLY A 69 -39.11 -8.79 28.49
CA GLY A 69 -37.76 -9.38 28.50
C GLY A 69 -37.37 -10.00 27.15
N GLN A 70 -38.31 -10.04 26.19
CA GLN A 70 -38.11 -10.58 24.85
C GLN A 70 -38.63 -9.59 23.82
N ALA A 71 -37.78 -9.14 22.93
CA ALA A 71 -38.12 -8.30 21.79
C ALA A 71 -37.80 -9.03 20.48
N THR A 72 -38.59 -8.75 19.45
CA THR A 72 -38.40 -9.28 18.10
C THR A 72 -38.57 -8.18 17.08
N LEU A 73 -37.84 -8.24 15.99
CA LEU A 73 -38.06 -7.41 14.83
C LEU A 73 -38.09 -8.27 13.55
N GLU A 74 -38.92 -7.88 12.60
CA GLU A 74 -39.03 -8.61 11.33
C GLU A 74 -37.87 -8.22 10.41
N THR A 75 -37.60 -6.91 10.24
CA THR A 75 -36.49 -6.44 9.42
C THR A 75 -35.94 -5.11 9.92
N MET A 76 -34.63 -4.95 9.87
CA MET A 76 -33.94 -3.69 10.03
C MET A 76 -33.00 -3.49 8.83
N THR A 77 -33.03 -2.30 8.24
CA THR A 77 -32.08 -1.92 7.18
C THR A 77 -31.28 -0.69 7.59
N ILE A 78 -30.01 -0.69 7.24
CA ILE A 78 -29.15 0.48 7.40
C ILE A 78 -28.63 0.87 6.01
N SER A 79 -28.82 2.14 5.65
CA SER A 79 -28.41 2.69 4.36
C SER A 79 -27.58 3.96 4.53
N ASP A 80 -26.74 4.22 3.55
CA ASP A 80 -26.01 5.47 3.34
C ASP A 80 -26.34 6.05 1.94
N GLU A 81 -25.54 7.00 1.45
CA GLU A 81 -25.75 7.64 0.15
C GLU A 81 -25.66 6.63 -1.03
N ASP A 82 -24.91 5.54 -0.87
CA ASP A 82 -24.74 4.48 -1.86
C ASP A 82 -25.82 3.36 -1.75
N GLY A 83 -26.77 3.51 -0.84
CA GLY A 83 -27.89 2.58 -0.64
C GLY A 83 -27.75 1.68 0.61
N VAL A 84 -28.52 0.60 0.66
CA VAL A 84 -28.52 -0.33 1.80
C VAL A 84 -27.22 -1.11 1.84
N TRP A 85 -26.53 -1.09 3.00
CA TRP A 85 -25.31 -1.85 3.23
C TRP A 85 -25.45 -2.92 4.32
N LEU A 86 -26.51 -2.87 5.14
CA LEU A 86 -26.86 -3.91 6.11
C LEU A 86 -28.35 -4.17 6.07
N THR A 87 -28.76 -5.44 6.02
CA THR A 87 -30.11 -5.89 6.28
C THR A 87 -30.08 -6.99 7.31
N LEU A 88 -30.89 -6.86 8.35
CA LEU A 88 -31.05 -7.81 9.43
C LEU A 88 -32.49 -8.31 9.41
N SER A 89 -32.71 -9.61 9.34
CA SER A 89 -34.04 -10.23 9.27
C SER A 89 -34.26 -11.22 10.42
N GLY A 90 -35.46 -11.25 10.94
CA GLY A 90 -35.88 -12.21 11.97
C GLY A 90 -35.11 -12.10 13.27
N ALA A 91 -34.76 -10.89 13.71
CA ALA A 91 -33.94 -10.73 14.91
C ALA A 91 -34.75 -10.89 16.19
N ARG A 92 -34.11 -11.48 17.20
CA ARG A 92 -34.63 -11.72 18.55
C ARG A 92 -33.63 -11.24 19.58
N LEU A 93 -34.16 -10.60 20.61
CA LEU A 93 -33.42 -10.16 21.79
C LEU A 93 -34.12 -10.69 23.03
N ASP A 94 -33.43 -11.53 23.78
CA ASP A 94 -33.86 -11.97 25.14
C ASP A 94 -32.90 -11.38 26.15
N TRP A 95 -33.36 -10.55 27.07
CA TRP A 95 -32.53 -9.79 27.99
C TRP A 95 -33.15 -9.60 29.37
N ASN A 96 -32.28 -9.46 30.37
CA ASN A 96 -32.67 -9.23 31.74
C ASN A 96 -32.81 -7.73 32.04
N ARG A 97 -34.02 -7.19 31.88
CA ARG A 97 -34.30 -5.76 32.12
C ARG A 97 -34.04 -5.34 33.57
N ALA A 98 -34.24 -6.24 34.53
CA ALA A 98 -33.99 -5.91 35.93
C ALA A 98 -32.51 -5.69 36.22
N ALA A 99 -31.61 -6.31 35.47
CA ALA A 99 -30.19 -6.13 35.58
C ALA A 99 -29.73 -4.70 35.23
N LEU A 100 -30.45 -4.01 34.29
CA LEU A 100 -30.17 -2.61 33.95
C LEU A 100 -30.28 -1.67 35.15
N LEU A 101 -31.25 -1.90 36.02
CA LEU A 101 -31.41 -1.12 37.24
C LEU A 101 -30.23 -1.27 38.21
N ALA A 102 -29.44 -2.33 38.04
CA ALA A 102 -28.22 -2.59 38.77
C ALA A 102 -26.94 -2.26 37.97
N GLY A 103 -27.04 -1.51 36.86
CA GLY A 103 -25.91 -1.14 36.01
C GLY A 103 -25.32 -2.30 35.19
N ARG A 104 -26.15 -3.26 34.80
CA ARG A 104 -25.70 -4.43 34.03
C ARG A 104 -26.61 -4.66 32.82
N LEU A 105 -26.03 -4.78 31.64
CA LEU A 105 -26.70 -5.21 30.43
C LEU A 105 -26.48 -6.73 30.28
N GLU A 106 -27.48 -7.48 30.67
CA GLU A 106 -27.49 -8.94 30.57
C GLU A 106 -28.43 -9.36 29.43
N VAL A 107 -27.85 -9.80 28.32
CA VAL A 107 -28.52 -10.36 27.15
C VAL A 107 -28.33 -11.87 27.20
N ASN A 108 -29.43 -12.61 27.34
CA ASN A 108 -29.39 -14.07 27.32
C ASN A 108 -29.13 -14.56 25.89
N GLU A 109 -29.86 -13.99 24.93
CA GLU A 109 -29.75 -14.32 23.51
C GLU A 109 -29.99 -13.07 22.65
N LEU A 110 -29.09 -12.86 21.69
CA LEU A 110 -29.27 -11.96 20.56
C LEU A 110 -29.06 -12.79 19.29
N SER A 111 -30.14 -13.02 18.56
CA SER A 111 -30.08 -13.86 17.36
C SER A 111 -30.75 -13.20 16.15
N ALA A 112 -30.35 -13.62 14.95
CA ALA A 112 -30.96 -13.25 13.69
C ALA A 112 -31.10 -14.49 12.79
N GLU A 113 -32.17 -14.53 12.00
CA GLU A 113 -32.33 -15.55 10.96
C GLU A 113 -31.39 -15.30 9.80
N GLU A 114 -31.28 -14.02 9.36
CA GLU A 114 -30.45 -13.65 8.24
C GLU A 114 -29.85 -12.24 8.41
N ILE A 115 -28.58 -12.11 8.05
CA ILE A 115 -27.87 -10.84 7.95
C ILE A 115 -27.30 -10.73 6.53
N LEU A 116 -27.68 -9.69 5.78
CA LEU A 116 -27.12 -9.39 4.46
C LEU A 116 -26.17 -8.21 4.58
N LEU A 117 -24.91 -8.40 4.18
CA LEU A 117 -23.86 -7.39 4.18
C LEU A 117 -23.20 -7.33 2.79
N PRO A 118 -23.83 -6.68 1.80
CA PRO A 118 -23.32 -6.64 0.44
C PRO A 118 -22.04 -5.81 0.29
N ARG A 119 -21.81 -4.83 1.16
CA ARG A 119 -20.65 -3.93 1.17
C ARG A 119 -20.43 -3.31 2.56
N LEU A 120 -19.30 -2.65 2.76
CA LEU A 120 -19.10 -1.79 3.94
C LEU A 120 -19.88 -0.48 3.81
N ALA A 121 -20.17 0.15 4.94
CA ALA A 121 -20.66 1.53 4.98
C ALA A 121 -19.62 2.48 4.35
N ALA A 122 -20.11 3.55 3.71
CA ALA A 122 -19.25 4.64 3.27
C ALA A 122 -18.54 5.29 4.48
N PRO A 123 -17.23 5.63 4.38
CA PRO A 123 -16.51 6.26 5.47
C PRO A 123 -17.13 7.63 5.78
N ALA A 124 -17.43 7.89 7.06
CA ALA A 124 -17.87 9.20 7.50
C ALA A 124 -16.75 10.23 7.32
N GLU A 125 -17.05 11.40 6.74
CA GLU A 125 -16.08 12.49 6.61
C GLU A 125 -15.68 12.99 8.01
N GLY A 126 -14.44 12.77 8.44
CA GLY A 126 -13.83 13.56 9.51
C GLY A 126 -13.15 12.85 10.70
N GLU A 127 -13.03 11.54 10.78
CA GLU A 127 -12.29 10.92 11.90
C GLU A 127 -11.25 9.89 11.44
N ALA A 128 -10.00 10.35 11.36
CA ALA A 128 -8.88 9.43 11.48
C ALA A 128 -8.67 9.12 12.98
N PRO A 129 -8.69 7.84 13.41
CA PRO A 129 -8.43 7.51 14.80
C PRO A 129 -7.00 7.92 15.16
N SER A 130 -6.86 8.76 16.19
CA SER A 130 -5.57 9.12 16.79
C SER A 130 -5.07 7.90 17.56
N PRO A 131 -3.92 7.30 17.24
CA PRO A 131 -3.34 6.28 18.08
C PRO A 131 -2.67 6.97 19.28
N GLU A 132 -3.38 7.08 20.39
CA GLU A 132 -2.75 7.37 21.67
C GLU A 132 -2.04 6.10 22.14
N ALA A 133 -0.72 6.19 22.31
CA ALA A 133 0.09 5.13 22.88
C ALA A 133 -0.11 5.08 24.40
N GLY A 134 -1.13 4.37 24.83
CA GLY A 134 -1.32 3.92 26.22
C GLY A 134 -1.24 2.40 26.26
N GLY A 135 -0.76 1.79 27.35
CA GLY A 135 -0.83 0.35 27.54
C GLY A 135 -2.27 -0.16 27.31
N PHE A 136 -2.42 -1.36 26.76
CA PHE A 136 -3.75 -1.92 26.51
C PHE A 136 -4.49 -2.13 27.83
N GLN A 137 -5.59 -1.41 28.02
CA GLN A 137 -6.50 -1.59 29.15
C GLN A 137 -7.94 -1.61 28.61
N LEU A 138 -8.73 -2.53 29.13
CA LEU A 138 -10.16 -2.51 28.86
C LEU A 138 -10.76 -1.24 29.47
N PRO A 139 -11.64 -0.53 28.74
CA PRO A 139 -12.30 0.64 29.29
C PRO A 139 -13.21 0.26 30.46
N ASP A 140 -13.20 1.07 31.51
CA ASP A 140 -14.18 0.99 32.58
C ASP A 140 -15.54 1.45 32.02
N LEU A 141 -16.38 0.48 31.66
CA LEU A 141 -17.73 0.77 31.21
C LEU A 141 -18.61 1.13 32.41
N PRO A 142 -19.48 2.16 32.29
CA PRO A 142 -20.46 2.49 33.33
C PRO A 142 -21.50 1.38 33.54
N VAL A 143 -21.56 0.41 32.63
CA VAL A 143 -22.46 -0.75 32.65
C VAL A 143 -21.69 -1.96 32.18
N SER A 144 -21.71 -3.04 32.97
CA SER A 144 -21.17 -4.31 32.49
C SER A 144 -22.07 -4.91 31.41
N VAL A 145 -21.46 -5.50 30.37
CA VAL A 145 -22.14 -6.10 29.23
C VAL A 145 -21.89 -7.60 29.23
N ARG A 146 -22.94 -8.40 29.15
CA ARG A 146 -22.84 -9.85 28.96
C ARG A 146 -23.87 -10.29 27.92
N ILE A 147 -23.41 -10.93 26.84
CA ILE A 147 -24.22 -11.56 25.81
C ILE A 147 -23.93 -13.06 25.90
N GLY A 148 -24.89 -13.83 26.43
CA GLY A 148 -24.72 -15.25 26.65
C GLY A 148 -24.74 -16.07 25.36
N ARG A 149 -25.53 -15.66 24.38
CA ARG A 149 -25.55 -16.21 23.04
C ARG A 149 -25.77 -15.13 22.00
N LEU A 150 -24.83 -15.00 21.09
CA LEU A 150 -24.93 -14.23 19.86
C LEU A 150 -25.00 -15.21 18.70
N ALA A 151 -26.04 -15.16 17.86
CA ALA A 151 -26.19 -16.12 16.78
C ALA A 151 -26.78 -15.48 15.51
N ALA A 152 -26.29 -15.93 14.36
CA ALA A 152 -26.93 -15.70 13.07
C ALA A 152 -26.96 -17.02 12.29
N GLU A 153 -28.16 -17.44 11.86
CA GLU A 153 -28.27 -18.69 11.11
C GLU A 153 -27.59 -18.58 9.73
N ARG A 154 -27.67 -17.38 9.13
CA ARG A 154 -27.00 -17.06 7.87
C ARG A 154 -26.54 -15.61 7.86
N VAL A 155 -25.29 -15.40 7.50
CA VAL A 155 -24.71 -14.09 7.18
C VAL A 155 -24.20 -14.15 5.75
N GLU A 156 -24.82 -13.40 4.86
CA GLU A 156 -24.40 -13.26 3.46
C GLU A 156 -23.43 -12.08 3.34
N LEU A 157 -22.18 -12.38 2.99
CA LEU A 157 -21.10 -11.43 2.79
C LEU A 157 -20.91 -11.21 1.28
N GLY A 158 -21.12 -9.97 0.82
CA GLY A 158 -20.99 -9.62 -0.59
C GLY A 158 -19.55 -9.64 -1.09
N GLU A 159 -19.36 -9.88 -2.38
CA GLU A 159 -18.06 -9.89 -3.06
C GLU A 159 -17.27 -8.57 -2.83
N ALA A 160 -17.97 -7.43 -2.73
CA ALA A 160 -17.34 -6.12 -2.50
C ALA A 160 -16.58 -6.01 -1.16
N LEU A 161 -16.83 -6.91 -0.20
CA LEU A 161 -16.14 -6.93 1.09
C LEU A 161 -14.74 -7.53 0.99
N PHE A 162 -14.64 -8.69 0.35
CA PHE A 162 -13.46 -9.54 0.41
C PHE A 162 -12.98 -10.04 -0.97
N GLY A 163 -13.59 -9.58 -2.06
CA GLY A 163 -13.27 -10.03 -3.42
C GLY A 163 -13.92 -11.37 -3.79
N VAL A 164 -14.64 -12.00 -2.85
CA VAL A 164 -15.44 -13.22 -3.04
C VAL A 164 -16.65 -13.16 -2.11
N ALA A 165 -17.80 -13.59 -2.60
CA ALA A 165 -18.99 -13.71 -1.77
C ALA A 165 -18.87 -14.93 -0.83
N ALA A 166 -19.50 -14.86 0.34
CA ALA A 166 -19.47 -15.93 1.32
C ALA A 166 -20.76 -15.97 2.14
N ASP A 167 -21.27 -17.16 2.37
CA ASP A 167 -22.34 -17.43 3.33
C ASP A 167 -21.76 -18.10 4.56
N VAL A 168 -22.01 -17.53 5.74
CA VAL A 168 -21.54 -18.08 7.01
C VAL A 168 -22.67 -18.16 8.02
N SER A 169 -22.57 -19.08 8.98
CA SER A 169 -23.27 -19.01 10.25
C SER A 169 -22.35 -18.42 11.31
N LEU A 170 -22.94 -17.82 12.33
CA LEU A 170 -22.21 -17.26 13.47
C LEU A 170 -22.89 -17.74 14.75
N GLU A 171 -22.12 -18.29 15.66
CA GLU A 171 -22.50 -18.52 17.04
C GLU A 171 -21.38 -18.05 17.97
N GLY A 172 -21.75 -17.49 19.13
CA GLY A 172 -20.72 -17.05 20.06
C GLY A 172 -21.29 -16.43 21.32
N SER A 173 -20.39 -15.93 22.15
CA SER A 173 -20.67 -15.20 23.37
C SER A 173 -19.69 -14.05 23.58
N LEU A 174 -20.13 -13.02 24.30
CA LEU A 174 -19.31 -11.86 24.62
C LEU A 174 -19.58 -11.41 26.05
N SER A 175 -18.54 -11.14 26.81
CA SER A 175 -18.67 -10.48 28.12
C SER A 175 -17.62 -9.39 28.29
N LEU A 176 -18.04 -8.26 28.86
CA LEU A 176 -17.17 -7.16 29.27
C LEU A 176 -17.71 -6.63 30.61
N ALA A 177 -17.07 -7.03 31.69
CA ALA A 177 -17.53 -6.74 33.03
C ALA A 177 -16.36 -6.72 34.00
N ASP A 178 -16.38 -5.79 34.95
CA ASP A 178 -15.47 -5.74 36.09
C ASP A 178 -13.97 -5.79 35.69
N GLY A 179 -13.62 -5.14 34.57
CA GLY A 179 -12.24 -5.12 34.05
C GLY A 179 -11.81 -6.44 33.40
N SER A 180 -12.75 -7.33 33.06
CA SER A 180 -12.48 -8.53 32.26
C SER A 180 -13.30 -8.53 30.97
N ALA A 181 -12.70 -9.05 29.89
CA ALA A 181 -13.34 -9.33 28.62
C ALA A 181 -13.19 -10.81 28.28
N ALA A 182 -14.22 -11.39 27.69
CA ALA A 182 -14.14 -12.71 27.06
C ALA A 182 -15.00 -12.72 25.80
N ALA A 183 -14.50 -13.36 24.76
CA ALA A 183 -15.19 -13.55 23.49
C ALA A 183 -14.94 -14.99 23.02
N ASP A 184 -16.02 -15.67 22.68
CA ASP A 184 -15.99 -17.01 22.10
C ASP A 184 -16.86 -16.97 20.85
N PHE A 185 -16.28 -17.32 19.68
CA PHE A 185 -16.98 -17.29 18.40
C PHE A 185 -16.68 -18.54 17.59
N ASP A 186 -17.73 -19.09 17.03
CA ASP A 186 -17.72 -20.14 16.03
C ASP A 186 -18.41 -19.60 14.76
N ILE A 187 -17.66 -19.53 13.68
CA ILE A 187 -18.13 -19.06 12.38
C ILE A 187 -17.90 -20.17 11.37
N GLU A 188 -18.97 -20.74 10.83
CA GLU A 188 -18.89 -21.81 9.84
C GLU A 188 -19.31 -21.30 8.46
N ARG A 189 -18.58 -21.70 7.42
CA ARG A 189 -18.97 -21.47 6.02
C ARG A 189 -20.13 -22.39 5.65
N LEU A 190 -21.17 -21.83 5.04
CA LEU A 190 -22.36 -22.58 4.60
C LEU A 190 -22.29 -22.96 3.11
N ASP A 191 -21.52 -22.23 2.33
CA ASP A 191 -21.38 -22.37 0.88
C ASP A 191 -20.19 -23.29 0.48
N GLN A 192 -19.19 -23.43 1.33
CA GLN A 192 -18.03 -24.30 1.14
C GLN A 192 -17.43 -24.71 2.48
N PRO A 193 -16.51 -25.70 2.52
CA PRO A 193 -15.83 -26.05 3.77
C PRO A 193 -15.00 -24.88 4.30
N GLY A 194 -15.20 -24.53 5.56
CA GLY A 194 -14.44 -23.49 6.24
C GLY A 194 -15.02 -23.15 7.60
N ALA A 195 -14.16 -22.79 8.55
CA ALA A 195 -14.54 -22.38 9.89
C ALA A 195 -13.53 -21.42 10.49
N ILE A 196 -13.99 -20.53 11.36
CA ILE A 196 -13.17 -19.68 12.21
C ILE A 196 -13.62 -19.90 13.64
N LEU A 197 -12.70 -20.34 14.49
CA LEU A 197 -12.91 -20.50 15.92
C LEU A 197 -12.07 -19.49 16.66
N LEU A 198 -12.66 -18.72 17.54
CA LEU A 198 -11.99 -17.73 18.38
C LEU A 198 -12.38 -17.92 19.83
N ASP A 199 -11.42 -18.18 20.69
CA ASP A 199 -11.52 -18.02 22.16
C ASP A 199 -10.51 -16.96 22.59
N ALA A 200 -11.00 -15.81 23.04
CA ALA A 200 -10.18 -14.70 23.49
C ALA A 200 -10.64 -14.20 24.85
N GLY A 201 -9.71 -13.92 25.72
CA GLY A 201 -9.98 -13.38 27.06
C GLY A 201 -8.90 -12.44 27.53
N TYR A 202 -9.28 -11.42 28.28
CA TYR A 202 -8.36 -10.51 28.93
C TYR A 202 -8.89 -10.09 30.32
N GLU A 203 -8.00 -9.97 31.29
CA GLU A 203 -8.33 -9.58 32.63
C GLU A 203 -7.40 -8.47 33.14
N ASN A 204 -7.93 -7.26 33.41
CA ASN A 204 -7.14 -6.12 33.88
C ASN A 204 -6.38 -6.39 35.19
N ALA A 205 -6.95 -7.23 36.09
CA ALA A 205 -6.35 -7.48 37.40
C ALA A 205 -5.08 -8.33 37.35
N THR A 206 -4.98 -9.23 36.38
CA THR A 206 -3.85 -10.15 36.16
C THR A 206 -3.08 -9.81 34.90
N GLU A 207 -3.62 -8.91 34.06
CA GLU A 207 -3.13 -8.56 32.73
C GLU A 207 -2.99 -9.77 31.79
N VAL A 208 -3.63 -10.90 32.13
CA VAL A 208 -3.55 -12.12 31.32
C VAL A 208 -4.41 -11.97 30.09
N LEU A 209 -3.76 -12.09 28.92
CA LEU A 209 -4.40 -12.28 27.63
C LEU A 209 -4.41 -13.77 27.29
N ARG A 210 -5.59 -14.31 26.95
CA ARG A 210 -5.74 -15.60 26.32
C ARG A 210 -6.23 -15.38 24.90
N LEU A 211 -5.58 -15.99 23.94
CA LEU A 211 -5.94 -15.96 22.52
C LEU A 211 -5.76 -17.35 21.93
N ASP A 212 -6.84 -17.93 21.44
CA ASP A 212 -6.84 -19.13 20.62
C ASP A 212 -7.72 -18.83 19.39
N LEU A 213 -7.08 -18.63 18.26
CA LEU A 213 -7.71 -18.41 16.97
C LEU A 213 -7.29 -19.52 16.03
N SER A 214 -8.24 -20.24 15.48
CA SER A 214 -8.03 -21.16 14.38
C SER A 214 -8.96 -20.81 13.23
N MET A 215 -8.44 -20.88 12.00
CA MET A 215 -9.18 -20.61 10.79
C MET A 215 -8.80 -21.64 9.74
N VAL A 216 -9.81 -22.32 9.23
CA VAL A 216 -9.66 -23.27 8.11
C VAL A 216 -10.56 -22.82 6.98
N GLU A 217 -10.03 -22.76 5.77
CA GLU A 217 -10.76 -22.36 4.59
C GLU A 217 -10.40 -23.24 3.39
N GLY A 218 -11.40 -23.60 2.58
CA GLY A 218 -11.21 -24.38 1.36
C GLY A 218 -10.54 -23.58 0.23
N GLU A 219 -10.28 -24.24 -0.89
CA GLU A 219 -9.76 -23.58 -2.10
C GLU A 219 -10.66 -22.44 -2.56
N GLY A 220 -10.07 -21.32 -3.02
CA GLY A 220 -10.83 -20.15 -3.46
C GLY A 220 -11.51 -19.39 -2.33
N GLY A 221 -11.04 -19.55 -1.11
CA GLY A 221 -11.56 -18.88 0.06
C GLY A 221 -11.27 -17.38 0.14
N ILE A 222 -11.82 -16.73 1.16
CA ILE A 222 -11.66 -15.29 1.41
C ILE A 222 -10.19 -14.92 1.60
N VAL A 223 -9.47 -15.69 2.43
CA VAL A 223 -8.08 -15.39 2.78
C VAL A 223 -7.15 -15.55 1.59
N SER A 224 -7.27 -16.67 0.87
CA SER A 224 -6.45 -16.92 -0.32
C SER A 224 -6.70 -15.89 -1.42
N THR A 225 -7.95 -15.41 -1.57
CA THR A 225 -8.32 -14.36 -2.53
C THR A 225 -7.79 -12.99 -2.12
N LEU A 226 -7.98 -12.57 -0.86
CA LEU A 226 -7.50 -11.28 -0.34
C LEU A 226 -5.97 -11.18 -0.33
N ALA A 227 -5.29 -12.27 0.00
CA ALA A 227 -3.85 -12.35 0.00
C ALA A 227 -3.27 -12.51 -1.43
N GLY A 228 -4.11 -12.74 -2.45
CA GLY A 228 -3.69 -12.96 -3.82
C GLY A 228 -2.82 -14.21 -3.98
N LEU A 229 -3.09 -15.26 -3.19
CA LEU A 229 -2.28 -16.48 -3.21
C LEU A 229 -2.43 -17.20 -4.56
N PRO A 230 -1.35 -17.54 -5.25
CA PRO A 230 -1.39 -18.22 -6.54
C PRO A 230 -2.12 -19.56 -6.44
N GLY A 231 -3.11 -19.76 -7.31
CA GLY A 231 -3.94 -20.95 -7.33
C GLY A 231 -5.04 -20.98 -6.27
N ALA A 232 -5.15 -19.90 -5.45
CA ALA A 232 -6.14 -19.77 -4.38
C ALA A 232 -6.26 -21.06 -3.52
N PRO A 233 -5.16 -21.53 -2.89
CA PRO A 233 -5.10 -22.79 -2.15
C PRO A 233 -6.02 -22.76 -0.92
N SER A 234 -6.30 -23.93 -0.34
CA SER A 234 -6.87 -24.02 0.99
C SER A 234 -5.92 -23.42 2.03
N VAL A 235 -6.48 -22.78 3.07
CA VAL A 235 -5.71 -22.11 4.13
C VAL A 235 -6.10 -22.68 5.49
N ASP A 236 -5.08 -23.00 6.31
CA ASP A 236 -5.22 -23.35 7.71
C ASP A 236 -4.27 -22.43 8.50
N PHE A 237 -4.85 -21.54 9.31
CA PHE A 237 -4.12 -20.58 10.12
C PHE A 237 -4.48 -20.76 11.59
N ALA A 238 -3.47 -20.74 12.45
CA ALA A 238 -3.67 -20.78 13.89
C ALA A 238 -2.73 -19.80 14.60
N ILE A 239 -3.22 -19.16 15.66
CA ILE A 239 -2.43 -18.40 16.62
C ILE A 239 -2.92 -18.68 18.02
N GLN A 240 -2.01 -19.06 18.94
CA GLN A 240 -2.34 -19.44 20.30
C GLN A 240 -1.36 -18.84 21.30
N GLY A 241 -1.89 -18.31 22.39
CA GLY A 241 -1.08 -17.79 23.51
C GLY A 241 -1.95 -17.52 24.73
N GLU A 242 -1.37 -17.76 25.91
CA GLU A 242 -2.00 -17.42 27.20
C GLU A 242 -0.90 -17.03 28.19
N ALA A 243 -0.83 -15.75 28.51
CA ALA A 243 0.10 -15.21 29.52
C ALA A 243 -0.26 -13.76 29.87
N PRO A 244 0.30 -13.17 30.93
CA PRO A 244 0.25 -11.73 31.15
C PRO A 244 0.82 -10.96 29.95
N LEU A 245 0.23 -9.81 29.59
CA LEU A 245 0.74 -8.95 28.50
C LEU A 245 2.19 -8.49 28.71
N SER A 246 2.60 -8.39 29.98
CA SER A 246 3.98 -8.08 30.35
C SER A 246 4.99 -9.18 30.01
N ASP A 247 4.53 -10.40 29.71
CA ASP A 247 5.35 -11.55 29.30
C ASP A 247 4.51 -12.51 28.44
N PHE A 248 3.85 -11.98 27.41
CA PHE A 248 2.97 -12.74 26.52
C PHE A 248 3.76 -13.42 25.42
N ALA A 249 3.40 -14.65 25.11
CA ALA A 249 3.92 -15.39 23.96
C ALA A 249 2.80 -16.07 23.20
N ALA A 250 2.82 -15.93 21.87
CA ALA A 250 1.92 -16.61 20.97
C ALA A 250 2.70 -17.39 19.92
N ASP A 251 2.28 -18.61 19.68
CA ASP A 251 2.74 -19.44 18.57
C ASP A 251 1.77 -19.25 17.38
N LEU A 252 2.31 -19.07 16.19
CA LEU A 252 1.56 -18.95 14.95
C LEU A 252 1.93 -20.07 13.97
N ARG A 253 0.95 -20.50 13.18
CA ARG A 253 1.12 -21.48 12.11
C ARG A 253 0.24 -21.10 10.93
N LEU A 254 0.79 -21.19 9.73
CA LEU A 254 0.09 -21.09 8.46
C LEU A 254 0.39 -22.32 7.63
N ALA A 255 -0.64 -23.02 7.16
CA ALA A 255 -0.51 -24.10 6.18
C ALA A 255 -1.39 -23.81 4.96
N THR A 256 -1.01 -24.32 3.81
CA THR A 256 -1.81 -24.33 2.59
C THR A 256 -1.79 -25.71 1.97
N ASP A 257 -2.96 -26.17 1.51
CA ASP A 257 -3.17 -27.51 0.95
C ASP A 257 -2.67 -28.64 1.89
N GLY A 258 -2.82 -28.38 3.21
CA GLY A 258 -2.45 -29.33 4.27
C GLY A 258 -0.95 -29.40 4.58
N GLU A 259 -0.12 -28.56 3.97
CA GLU A 259 1.32 -28.47 4.24
C GLU A 259 1.68 -27.18 4.98
N ASP A 260 2.55 -27.30 5.99
CA ASP A 260 3.04 -26.13 6.74
C ASP A 260 3.84 -25.20 5.83
N ARG A 261 3.51 -23.89 5.88
CA ARG A 261 4.19 -22.84 5.12
C ARG A 261 5.00 -21.93 6.01
N LEU A 262 4.38 -21.42 7.05
CA LEU A 262 5.03 -20.57 8.04
C LEU A 262 4.71 -21.06 9.44
N SER A 263 5.69 -21.00 10.29
CA SER A 263 5.51 -21.15 11.74
C SER A 263 6.41 -20.17 12.47
N GLY A 264 6.02 -19.81 13.67
CA GLY A 264 6.84 -18.89 14.44
C GLY A 264 6.25 -18.58 15.80
N ARG A 265 6.98 -17.72 16.50
CA ARG A 265 6.59 -17.23 17.81
C ARG A 265 6.73 -15.72 17.84
N VAL A 266 5.74 -15.06 18.44
CA VAL A 266 5.79 -13.66 18.81
C VAL A 266 5.74 -13.58 20.32
N THR A 267 6.69 -12.88 20.94
CA THR A 267 6.67 -12.59 22.37
C THR A 267 6.53 -11.10 22.60
N ILE A 268 5.70 -10.72 23.55
CA ILE A 268 5.51 -9.35 24.00
C ILE A 268 5.95 -9.30 25.45
N SER A 269 6.82 -8.38 25.79
CA SER A 269 7.23 -8.15 27.18
C SER A 269 7.26 -6.66 27.48
N GLU A 270 6.92 -6.28 28.70
CA GLU A 270 6.99 -4.90 29.13
C GLU A 270 8.35 -4.58 29.74
N THR A 271 8.84 -3.40 29.43
CA THR A 271 9.96 -2.75 30.11
C THR A 271 9.46 -1.49 30.82
N GLU A 272 10.29 -0.80 31.56
CA GLU A 272 9.90 0.40 32.30
C GLU A 272 9.28 1.49 31.40
N ASP A 273 9.77 1.64 30.16
CA ASP A 273 9.40 2.73 29.26
C ASP A 273 8.84 2.27 27.89
N ALA A 274 8.82 0.95 27.61
CA ALA A 274 8.46 0.41 26.31
C ALA A 274 7.84 -0.98 26.39
N GLN A 275 7.04 -1.32 25.39
CA GLN A 275 6.64 -2.68 25.07
C GLN A 275 7.64 -3.26 24.07
N ARG A 276 8.25 -4.39 24.43
CA ARG A 276 9.18 -5.13 23.57
C ARG A 276 8.47 -6.27 22.88
N ILE A 277 8.56 -6.31 21.57
CA ILE A 277 8.01 -7.36 20.72
C ILE A 277 9.18 -8.08 20.04
N LEU A 278 9.27 -9.39 20.25
CA LEU A 278 10.18 -10.26 19.51
C LEU A 278 9.37 -11.14 18.58
N ALA A 279 9.76 -11.17 17.31
CA ALA A 279 9.17 -12.06 16.29
C ALA A 279 10.24 -12.96 15.72
N SER A 280 9.99 -14.27 15.71
CA SER A 280 10.81 -15.27 15.03
C SER A 280 9.87 -16.13 14.19
N ILE A 281 9.91 -15.97 12.87
CA ILE A 281 8.97 -16.57 11.91
C ILE A 281 9.78 -17.16 10.78
N GLY A 282 9.50 -18.41 10.39
CA GLY A 282 10.18 -19.04 9.28
C GLY A 282 9.35 -20.10 8.58
N GLY A 283 9.81 -20.53 7.41
CA GLY A 283 9.20 -21.60 6.63
C GLY A 283 9.29 -21.44 5.13
N ASP A 284 8.56 -22.30 4.41
CA ASP A 284 8.48 -22.36 2.95
C ASP A 284 7.32 -21.51 2.42
N ILE A 285 7.63 -20.29 1.98
CA ILE A 285 6.63 -19.42 1.36
C ILE A 285 6.57 -19.57 -0.18
N ALA A 286 7.46 -20.34 -0.80
CA ALA A 286 7.51 -20.46 -2.25
C ALA A 286 6.17 -20.85 -2.88
N PRO A 287 5.35 -21.75 -2.31
CA PRO A 287 4.06 -22.11 -2.88
C PRO A 287 3.00 -20.98 -2.84
N VAL A 288 3.15 -20.03 -1.91
CA VAL A 288 2.16 -18.96 -1.69
C VAL A 288 2.53 -17.62 -2.31
N ILE A 289 3.64 -17.55 -3.03
CA ILE A 289 4.07 -16.39 -3.80
C ILE A 289 3.97 -16.65 -5.30
N ALA A 290 4.01 -15.57 -6.09
CA ALA A 290 3.97 -15.66 -7.55
C ALA A 290 5.06 -16.63 -8.07
N PRO A 291 4.74 -17.52 -9.02
CA PRO A 291 5.66 -18.59 -9.47
C PRO A 291 7.03 -18.09 -9.92
N GLU A 292 7.09 -16.90 -10.51
CA GLU A 292 8.31 -16.25 -11.01
C GLU A 292 9.30 -15.85 -9.90
N TYR A 293 8.84 -15.69 -8.65
CA TYR A 293 9.68 -15.31 -7.51
C TYR A 293 10.03 -16.47 -6.57
N ARG A 294 9.55 -17.69 -6.86
CA ARG A 294 9.78 -18.86 -5.99
C ARG A 294 11.24 -19.19 -5.80
N ASP A 295 12.00 -19.08 -6.87
CA ASP A 295 13.45 -19.35 -6.81
C ASP A 295 14.19 -18.30 -5.97
N PHE A 296 13.73 -17.04 -6.01
CA PHE A 296 14.29 -15.95 -5.22
C PHE A 296 14.12 -16.16 -3.71
N PHE A 297 12.90 -16.50 -3.27
CA PHE A 297 12.64 -16.69 -1.84
C PHE A 297 13.03 -18.09 -1.37
N GLY A 298 12.91 -19.11 -2.22
CA GLY A 298 13.21 -20.51 -1.86
C GLY A 298 12.23 -21.07 -0.82
N ASP A 299 12.66 -22.13 -0.17
CA ASP A 299 11.89 -22.96 0.77
C ASP A 299 12.27 -22.73 2.24
N ASP A 300 13.20 -21.84 2.53
CA ASP A 300 13.72 -21.57 3.88
C ASP A 300 13.82 -20.05 4.13
N LEU A 301 12.64 -19.42 4.35
CA LEU A 301 12.59 -18.03 4.77
C LEU A 301 12.70 -17.96 6.29
N ALA A 302 13.52 -17.04 6.79
CA ALA A 302 13.63 -16.74 8.21
C ALA A 302 13.56 -15.24 8.46
N LEU A 303 12.63 -14.82 9.32
CA LEU A 303 12.47 -13.45 9.81
C LEU A 303 12.70 -13.43 11.32
N GLU A 304 13.64 -12.64 11.76
CA GLU A 304 13.82 -12.29 13.17
C GLU A 304 13.76 -10.78 13.31
N ALA A 305 12.99 -10.30 14.28
CA ALA A 305 12.84 -8.87 14.53
C ALA A 305 12.60 -8.61 16.02
N GLU A 306 13.30 -7.63 16.53
CA GLU A 306 13.02 -7.00 17.83
C GLU A 306 12.43 -5.61 17.56
N THR A 307 11.29 -5.31 18.19
CA THR A 307 10.64 -4.00 18.11
C THR A 307 10.36 -3.48 19.53
N LEU A 308 10.77 -2.26 19.81
CA LEU A 308 10.44 -1.54 21.04
C LEU A 308 9.45 -0.43 20.71
N LEU A 309 8.25 -0.52 21.28
CA LEU A 309 7.21 0.50 21.19
C LEU A 309 7.26 1.33 22.48
N TYR A 310 7.83 2.51 22.42
CA TYR A 310 7.98 3.38 23.58
C TYR A 310 6.68 4.11 23.91
N ASN A 311 6.44 4.36 25.20
CA ASN A 311 5.26 5.08 25.69
C ASN A 311 5.19 6.54 25.19
N ASP A 312 6.30 7.12 24.73
CA ASP A 312 6.36 8.45 24.13
C ASP A 312 6.03 8.46 22.62
N GLY A 313 5.70 7.29 22.04
CA GLY A 313 5.35 7.11 20.63
C GLY A 313 6.53 6.81 19.71
N ARG A 314 7.75 6.66 20.21
CA ARG A 314 8.90 6.19 19.42
C ARG A 314 8.78 4.70 19.12
N ILE A 315 9.23 4.32 17.93
CA ILE A 315 9.32 2.92 17.50
C ILE A 315 10.79 2.63 17.18
N VAL A 316 11.35 1.64 17.84
CA VAL A 316 12.75 1.24 17.61
C VAL A 316 12.80 -0.23 17.23
N LEU A 317 13.44 -0.53 16.11
CA LEU A 317 13.86 -1.85 15.71
C LEU A 317 15.38 -1.91 15.86
N PRO A 318 15.89 -2.29 17.03
CA PRO A 318 17.33 -2.29 17.28
C PRO A 318 18.05 -3.33 16.41
N GLU A 319 17.36 -4.41 16.06
CA GLU A 319 17.86 -5.45 15.17
C GLU A 319 16.69 -6.13 14.46
N PHE A 320 16.82 -6.29 13.14
CA PHE A 320 15.99 -7.17 12.36
C PHE A 320 16.84 -7.90 11.31
N SER A 321 16.42 -9.10 10.96
CA SER A 321 17.01 -9.86 9.86
C SER A 321 15.94 -10.62 9.09
N LEU A 322 16.05 -10.61 7.77
CA LEU A 322 15.25 -11.39 6.85
C LEU A 322 16.19 -12.15 5.91
N PHE A 323 16.14 -13.47 5.99
CA PHE A 323 16.89 -14.35 5.12
C PHE A 323 15.93 -15.16 4.26
N ALA A 324 16.29 -15.29 3.00
CA ALA A 324 15.67 -16.18 2.04
C ALA A 324 16.77 -16.76 1.16
N ARG A 325 16.46 -17.67 0.26
CA ARG A 325 17.48 -18.37 -0.55
C ARG A 325 18.49 -17.41 -1.19
N GLU A 326 18.01 -16.32 -1.80
CA GLU A 326 18.85 -15.38 -2.53
C GLU A 326 18.94 -14.01 -1.87
N LEU A 327 18.19 -13.78 -0.78
CA LEU A 327 18.10 -12.49 -0.07
C LEU A 327 18.66 -12.59 1.34
N ALA A 328 19.49 -11.63 1.70
CA ALA A 328 19.81 -11.30 3.09
C ALA A 328 19.57 -9.81 3.32
N LEU A 329 18.68 -9.47 4.22
CA LEU A 329 18.37 -8.08 4.62
C LEU A 329 18.44 -7.99 6.14
N PHE A 330 19.18 -7.01 6.65
CA PHE A 330 19.33 -6.82 8.09
C PHE A 330 19.62 -5.36 8.43
N GLY A 331 19.39 -5.00 9.68
CA GLY A 331 19.70 -3.65 10.12
C GLY A 331 18.97 -3.22 11.37
N SER A 332 18.94 -1.91 11.57
CA SER A 332 18.23 -1.23 12.65
C SER A 332 17.49 0.01 12.11
N VAL A 333 16.35 0.31 12.73
CA VAL A 333 15.54 1.49 12.39
C VAL A 333 14.99 2.10 13.66
N GLU A 334 15.07 3.42 13.81
CA GLU A 334 14.39 4.18 14.85
C GLU A 334 13.54 5.27 14.21
N ILE A 335 12.25 5.31 14.58
CA ILE A 335 11.28 6.33 14.20
C ILE A 335 10.90 7.11 15.45
N GLY A 336 11.03 8.43 15.40
CA GLY A 336 10.63 9.32 16.49
C GLY A 336 9.12 9.40 16.71
N ALA A 337 8.69 9.94 17.84
CA ALA A 337 7.27 10.20 18.14
C ALA A 337 6.59 11.13 17.11
N ASP A 338 7.37 11.96 16.45
CA ASP A 338 6.95 12.82 15.31
C ASP A 338 6.87 12.08 13.97
N ARG A 339 7.06 10.74 13.97
CA ARG A 339 7.08 9.84 12.80
C ARG A 339 8.23 10.09 11.82
N LEU A 340 9.24 10.84 12.23
CA LEU A 340 10.44 11.05 11.43
C LEU A 340 11.53 10.04 11.80
N PRO A 341 12.35 9.57 10.85
CA PRO A 341 13.44 8.67 11.14
C PRO A 341 14.48 9.34 12.05
N ARG A 342 15.03 8.57 12.97
CA ARG A 342 16.16 8.93 13.84
C ARG A 342 17.39 8.14 13.50
N ILE A 343 17.20 6.85 13.25
CA ILE A 343 18.24 5.92 12.82
C ILE A 343 17.70 5.10 11.66
N ILE A 344 18.51 4.96 10.62
CA ILE A 344 18.37 3.96 9.57
C ILE A 344 19.76 3.38 9.35
N ASP A 345 19.93 2.10 9.58
CA ASP A 345 21.13 1.36 9.21
C ASP A 345 20.66 0.03 8.64
N VAL A 346 20.52 -0.01 7.31
CA VAL A 346 19.95 -1.16 6.61
C VAL A 346 20.92 -1.61 5.54
N THR A 347 21.24 -2.89 5.57
CA THR A 347 22.06 -3.56 4.55
C THR A 347 21.26 -4.69 3.91
N GLY A 348 21.27 -4.73 2.58
CA GLY A 348 20.64 -5.76 1.78
C GLY A 348 21.63 -6.37 0.81
N ARG A 349 21.52 -7.68 0.60
CA ARG A 349 22.27 -8.43 -0.39
C ARG A 349 21.37 -9.41 -1.10
N VAL A 350 21.45 -9.43 -2.42
CA VAL A 350 20.92 -10.50 -3.29
C VAL A 350 22.13 -11.20 -3.93
N ALA A 351 22.19 -12.51 -3.80
CA ALA A 351 23.26 -13.31 -4.36
C ALA A 351 22.79 -14.74 -4.60
N PRO A 352 22.39 -15.09 -5.85
CA PRO A 352 22.02 -16.46 -6.22
C PRO A 352 23.16 -17.44 -5.98
N GLU A 353 22.87 -18.58 -5.36
CA GLU A 353 23.85 -19.64 -5.13
C GLU A 353 24.36 -20.25 -6.45
N SER A 354 23.52 -20.28 -7.48
CA SER A 354 23.86 -20.80 -8.81
C SER A 354 24.94 -19.98 -9.53
N GLY A 355 25.11 -18.69 -9.14
CA GLY A 355 25.92 -17.72 -9.88
C GLY A 355 25.28 -17.27 -11.19
N GLU A 356 24.04 -17.66 -11.46
CA GLU A 356 23.21 -17.14 -12.56
C GLU A 356 22.45 -15.88 -12.11
N THR A 357 21.74 -15.23 -13.02
CA THR A 357 20.92 -14.07 -12.67
C THR A 357 19.59 -14.50 -12.06
N THR A 358 19.13 -13.75 -11.04
CA THR A 358 17.81 -13.93 -10.42
C THR A 358 16.88 -12.80 -10.74
N LEU A 359 15.57 -13.07 -10.78
CA LEU A 359 14.51 -12.09 -10.96
C LEU A 359 14.23 -11.38 -9.63
N LEU A 360 14.39 -10.07 -9.61
CA LEU A 360 14.08 -9.26 -8.43
C LEU A 360 12.56 -9.09 -8.25
N PRO A 361 12.02 -9.22 -7.04
CA PRO A 361 10.59 -9.02 -6.76
C PRO A 361 10.26 -7.51 -6.64
N ILE A 362 10.50 -6.78 -7.72
CA ILE A 362 10.20 -5.34 -7.81
C ILE A 362 9.15 -5.08 -8.88
N ALA A 363 8.35 -4.02 -8.69
CA ALA A 363 7.32 -3.67 -9.65
C ALA A 363 7.89 -3.20 -11.00
N GLY A 364 7.18 -3.47 -12.09
CA GLY A 364 7.53 -3.03 -13.43
C GLY A 364 8.04 -4.14 -14.33
N ALA A 365 8.95 -3.83 -15.25
CA ALA A 365 9.51 -4.83 -16.16
C ALA A 365 10.45 -5.80 -15.42
N ASP A 366 10.49 -7.05 -15.88
CA ASP A 366 11.35 -8.09 -15.35
C ASP A 366 12.81 -7.61 -15.25
N THR A 367 13.29 -7.53 -14.02
CA THR A 367 14.65 -7.07 -13.72
C THR A 367 15.43 -8.21 -13.08
N ARG A 368 16.49 -8.65 -13.72
CA ARG A 368 17.37 -9.72 -13.24
C ARG A 368 18.76 -9.19 -12.92
N VAL A 369 19.38 -9.77 -11.90
CA VAL A 369 20.75 -9.44 -11.49
C VAL A 369 21.50 -10.69 -11.08
N ALA A 370 22.80 -10.74 -11.30
CA ALA A 370 23.66 -11.79 -10.71
C ALA A 370 23.98 -11.47 -9.25
N ARG A 371 24.01 -10.19 -8.90
CA ARG A 371 24.17 -9.72 -7.52
C ARG A 371 23.55 -8.34 -7.35
N ALA A 372 22.98 -8.10 -6.17
CA ALA A 372 22.64 -6.75 -5.74
C ALA A 372 23.15 -6.51 -4.31
N ASN A 373 23.66 -5.32 -4.04
CA ASN A 373 23.98 -4.86 -2.69
C ASN A 373 23.31 -3.51 -2.47
N LEU A 374 22.72 -3.34 -1.30
CA LEU A 374 22.08 -2.12 -0.83
C LEU A 374 22.64 -1.77 0.54
N ALA A 375 22.98 -0.53 0.77
CA ALA A 375 23.25 -0.01 2.11
C ALA A 375 22.64 1.39 2.24
N VAL A 376 21.88 1.62 3.32
CA VAL A 376 21.30 2.92 3.65
C VAL A 376 21.65 3.24 5.10
N THR A 377 22.20 4.42 5.33
CA THR A 377 22.59 4.88 6.67
C THR A 377 22.09 6.30 6.92
N TYR A 378 21.53 6.51 8.09
CA TYR A 378 21.14 7.81 8.65
C TYR A 378 21.18 7.75 10.16
N ASP A 379 21.72 8.79 10.80
CA ASP A 379 21.74 8.91 12.28
C ASP A 379 21.58 10.38 12.66
N ALA A 380 20.37 10.76 13.04
CA ALA A 380 20.00 12.11 13.45
C ALA A 380 20.79 12.63 14.66
N ALA A 381 21.35 11.75 15.50
CA ALA A 381 22.17 12.16 16.63
C ALA A 381 23.57 12.61 16.20
N GLN A 382 24.05 12.15 15.04
CA GLN A 382 25.35 12.53 14.51
C GLN A 382 25.24 13.71 13.53
N SER A 383 24.30 13.64 12.58
CA SER A 383 24.03 14.70 11.60
C SER A 383 22.67 14.48 10.94
N ASP A 384 22.21 15.50 10.21
CA ASP A 384 21.04 15.36 9.32
C ASP A 384 21.40 14.63 8.00
N ASP A 385 22.65 14.21 7.82
CA ASP A 385 23.13 13.60 6.59
C ASP A 385 22.71 12.12 6.50
N TRP A 386 22.20 11.71 5.35
CA TRP A 386 21.92 10.32 5.00
C TRP A 386 22.81 9.86 3.84
N ARG A 387 23.01 8.56 3.73
CA ARG A 387 23.75 7.95 2.64
C ARG A 387 23.04 6.69 2.15
N ALA A 388 22.98 6.51 0.83
CA ALA A 388 22.53 5.28 0.20
C ALA A 388 23.53 4.83 -0.87
N VAL A 389 23.77 3.52 -0.94
CA VAL A 389 24.61 2.90 -1.97
C VAL A 389 23.89 1.69 -2.50
N ILE A 390 23.74 1.60 -3.83
CA ILE A 390 23.22 0.43 -4.52
C ILE A 390 24.29 0.02 -5.55
N ARG A 391 24.57 -1.28 -5.62
CA ARG A 391 25.41 -1.85 -6.66
C ARG A 391 24.75 -3.11 -7.20
N LEU A 392 24.63 -3.20 -8.52
CA LEU A 392 24.04 -4.32 -9.23
C LEU A 392 25.09 -4.86 -10.21
N ASP A 393 25.25 -6.18 -10.24
CA ASP A 393 26.13 -6.87 -11.17
C ASP A 393 25.26 -7.67 -12.16
N ASP A 394 25.60 -7.66 -13.44
CA ASP A 394 24.91 -8.36 -14.54
C ASP A 394 23.41 -8.05 -14.57
N LEU A 395 23.08 -6.76 -14.58
CA LEU A 395 21.68 -6.30 -14.71
C LEU A 395 21.16 -6.63 -16.11
N THR A 396 19.98 -7.25 -16.15
CA THR A 396 19.19 -7.41 -17.38
C THR A 396 17.75 -6.99 -17.14
N ARG A 397 17.22 -6.20 -18.05
CA ARG A 397 15.84 -5.74 -18.07
C ARG A 397 15.39 -5.64 -19.52
N ASP A 398 14.07 -5.68 -19.78
CA ASP A 398 13.56 -5.64 -21.15
C ASP A 398 14.23 -4.56 -22.01
N GLY A 399 14.91 -5.00 -23.04
CA GLY A 399 15.64 -4.13 -23.97
C GLY A 399 16.98 -3.55 -23.46
N LEU A 400 17.40 -3.84 -22.22
CA LEU A 400 18.60 -3.27 -21.59
C LEU A 400 19.38 -4.33 -20.81
N ALA A 401 20.70 -4.33 -20.94
CA ALA A 401 21.61 -5.05 -20.06
C ALA A 401 22.79 -4.14 -19.66
N ALA A 402 23.38 -4.39 -18.50
CA ALA A 402 24.60 -3.73 -18.03
C ALA A 402 25.40 -4.68 -17.14
N ASP A 403 26.72 -4.69 -17.30
CA ASP A 403 27.62 -5.53 -16.50
C ASP A 403 27.67 -5.04 -15.04
N GLU A 404 27.73 -3.72 -14.85
CA GLU A 404 27.71 -3.10 -13.51
C GLU A 404 26.85 -1.81 -13.51
N VAL A 405 26.04 -1.65 -12.48
CA VAL A 405 25.32 -0.41 -12.13
C VAL A 405 25.68 -0.03 -10.71
N ALA A 406 26.27 1.13 -10.53
CA ALA A 406 26.57 1.69 -9.21
C ALA A 406 25.79 3.00 -9.01
N LEU A 407 25.03 3.08 -7.92
CA LEU A 407 24.33 4.28 -7.48
C LEU A 407 24.86 4.68 -6.11
N ARG A 408 25.23 5.95 -5.95
CA ARG A 408 25.62 6.53 -4.66
C ARG A 408 24.82 7.79 -4.46
N ALA A 409 24.14 7.86 -3.33
CA ALA A 409 23.42 9.06 -2.96
C ALA A 409 23.83 9.50 -1.55
N THR A 410 24.00 10.79 -1.37
CA THR A 410 24.24 11.42 -0.07
C THR A 410 23.40 12.68 0.02
N GLY A 411 22.87 12.97 1.19
CA GLY A 411 22.01 14.13 1.29
C GLY A 411 21.64 14.46 2.72
N ARG A 412 20.62 15.30 2.90
CA ARG A 412 20.13 15.75 4.19
C ARG A 412 18.64 15.54 4.32
N LEU A 413 18.25 15.15 5.51
CA LEU A 413 16.86 15.09 5.95
C LEU A 413 16.56 16.29 6.85
N GLY A 414 15.85 17.28 6.31
CA GLY A 414 15.40 18.44 7.10
C GLY A 414 14.11 18.12 7.86
N THR A 415 14.12 18.31 9.17
CA THR A 415 13.00 18.03 10.07
C THR A 415 12.35 19.33 10.60
N GLY A 416 12.07 20.29 9.72
CA GLY A 416 11.44 21.56 10.06
C GLY A 416 9.91 21.51 10.11
N VAL A 417 9.25 22.64 9.77
CA VAL A 417 7.78 22.72 9.65
C VAL A 417 7.25 21.77 8.57
N GLN A 418 8.05 21.53 7.54
CA GLN A 418 7.86 20.49 6.54
C GLN A 418 9.10 19.61 6.51
N THR A 419 8.89 18.31 6.29
CA THR A 419 9.99 17.38 6.03
C THR A 419 10.55 17.67 4.64
N THR A 420 11.86 17.86 4.55
CA THR A 420 12.56 18.04 3.28
C THR A 420 13.64 16.98 3.12
N VAL A 421 13.79 16.46 1.93
CA VAL A 421 14.89 15.56 1.56
C VAL A 421 15.65 16.22 0.43
N SER A 422 16.92 16.45 0.65
CA SER A 422 17.83 16.90 -0.42
C SER A 422 18.97 15.91 -0.56
N GLY A 423 19.53 15.76 -1.76
CA GLY A 423 20.63 14.85 -1.98
C GLY A 423 21.32 15.01 -3.31
N ASP A 424 22.60 14.65 -3.32
CA ASP A 424 23.40 14.46 -4.52
C ASP A 424 23.42 12.96 -4.85
N LEU A 425 23.08 12.61 -6.08
CA LEU A 425 23.07 11.26 -6.64
C LEU A 425 24.16 11.16 -7.70
N ASP A 426 25.03 10.17 -7.59
CA ASP A 426 25.99 9.77 -8.63
C ASP A 426 25.60 8.37 -9.12
N PHE A 427 25.62 8.15 -10.44
CA PHE A 427 25.45 6.83 -11.01
C PHE A 427 26.51 6.53 -12.07
N GLU A 428 26.90 5.27 -12.14
CA GLU A 428 27.86 4.74 -13.11
C GLU A 428 27.25 3.46 -13.71
N LEU A 429 27.20 3.37 -15.04
CA LEU A 429 26.85 2.16 -15.77
C LEU A 429 28.02 1.72 -16.60
N ALA A 430 28.39 0.45 -16.51
CA ALA A 430 29.40 -0.17 -17.34
C ALA A 430 28.82 -1.40 -18.06
N GLY A 431 29.30 -1.68 -19.27
CA GLY A 431 28.84 -2.78 -20.08
C GLY A 431 27.42 -2.62 -20.61
N LEU A 432 26.96 -1.37 -20.82
CA LEU A 432 25.60 -1.09 -21.32
C LEU A 432 25.39 -1.68 -22.71
N ILE A 433 24.34 -2.47 -22.86
CA ILE A 433 23.85 -3.03 -24.12
C ILE A 433 22.35 -2.72 -24.21
N THR A 434 21.88 -2.18 -25.34
CA THR A 434 20.48 -1.95 -25.60
C THR A 434 20.04 -2.61 -26.92
N THR A 435 18.81 -3.13 -26.96
CA THR A 435 18.32 -3.85 -28.14
C THR A 435 17.92 -2.91 -29.29
N ASP A 436 17.73 -1.63 -29.01
CA ASP A 436 17.41 -0.60 -30.00
C ASP A 436 18.65 0.05 -30.65
N GLY A 437 19.86 -0.38 -30.27
CA GLY A 437 21.12 0.16 -30.78
C GLY A 437 21.55 1.47 -30.12
N LEU A 438 20.88 1.93 -29.06
CA LEU A 438 21.28 3.15 -28.35
C LEU A 438 22.71 3.01 -27.76
N SER A 439 23.05 1.85 -27.18
CA SER A 439 24.39 1.59 -26.66
C SER A 439 25.49 1.65 -27.72
N ASP A 440 25.20 1.31 -28.97
CA ASP A 440 26.16 1.45 -30.08
C ASP A 440 26.45 2.92 -30.36
N ALA A 441 25.46 3.77 -30.22
CA ALA A 441 25.56 5.21 -30.42
C ALA A 441 26.27 5.92 -29.25
N ILE A 442 25.87 5.67 -28.01
CA ILE A 442 26.37 6.38 -26.83
C ILE A 442 27.55 5.68 -26.13
N GLY A 443 27.84 4.41 -26.47
CA GLY A 443 28.86 3.59 -25.84
C GLY A 443 28.34 2.75 -24.69
N SER A 444 29.21 1.92 -24.14
CA SER A 444 28.91 1.00 -23.06
C SER A 444 29.13 1.57 -21.66
N GLU A 445 29.69 2.77 -21.55
CA GLU A 445 29.93 3.45 -20.27
C GLU A 445 29.07 4.73 -20.23
N VAL A 446 28.29 4.89 -19.19
CA VAL A 446 27.47 6.09 -18.95
C VAL A 446 27.61 6.49 -17.49
N ASP A 447 28.03 7.71 -17.27
CA ASP A 447 28.16 8.31 -15.94
C ASP A 447 27.17 9.47 -15.81
N GLY A 448 26.69 9.70 -14.62
CA GLY A 448 25.85 10.85 -14.36
C GLY A 448 25.79 11.24 -12.90
N ALA A 449 25.37 12.46 -12.69
CA ALA A 449 25.12 13.03 -11.36
C ALA A 449 23.86 13.88 -11.40
N ALA A 450 23.17 13.97 -10.29
CA ALA A 450 21.99 14.81 -10.15
C ALA A 450 21.85 15.32 -8.71
N ARG A 451 21.32 16.52 -8.54
CA ARG A 451 20.84 17.02 -7.26
C ARG A 451 19.33 16.87 -7.20
N ILE A 452 18.86 16.27 -6.12
CA ILE A 452 17.45 15.96 -5.90
C ILE A 452 16.96 16.70 -4.67
N ASP A 453 15.82 17.38 -4.78
CA ASP A 453 15.13 18.03 -3.68
C ASP A 453 13.65 17.64 -3.66
N TRP A 454 13.13 17.35 -2.45
CA TRP A 454 11.73 17.02 -2.19
C TRP A 454 11.26 17.69 -0.90
N ALA A 455 10.07 18.28 -0.94
CA ALA A 455 9.45 18.96 0.21
C ALA A 455 7.95 18.65 0.32
N GLY A 456 7.58 17.35 0.20
CA GLY A 456 6.18 16.91 0.32
C GLY A 456 5.31 17.12 -0.93
N GLY A 457 5.89 17.56 -2.04
CA GLY A 457 5.25 17.77 -3.34
C GLY A 457 6.03 17.10 -4.47
N PRO A 458 6.15 17.74 -5.65
CA PRO A 458 6.98 17.26 -6.74
C PRO A 458 8.43 17.04 -6.32
N ILE A 459 9.10 16.08 -6.95
CA ILE A 459 10.55 15.91 -6.83
C ILE A 459 11.20 16.84 -7.86
N THR A 460 12.10 17.73 -7.42
CA THR A 460 12.91 18.54 -8.32
C THR A 460 14.30 17.90 -8.48
N ILE A 461 14.81 17.94 -9.69
CA ILE A 461 16.16 17.53 -10.06
C ILE A 461 16.82 18.78 -10.59
N ASP A 462 17.65 19.39 -9.75
CA ASP A 462 18.45 20.54 -10.12
C ASP A 462 19.83 20.04 -10.58
N ASP A 463 20.40 20.61 -11.61
CA ASP A 463 21.77 20.30 -12.07
C ASP A 463 22.03 18.79 -12.32
N PHE A 464 21.25 18.14 -13.18
CA PHE A 464 21.69 16.81 -13.63
C PHE A 464 22.79 16.91 -14.71
N THR A 465 23.69 15.96 -14.67
CA THR A 465 24.73 15.76 -15.70
C THR A 465 24.71 14.32 -16.15
N LEU A 466 24.89 14.09 -17.43
CA LEU A 466 25.04 12.76 -18.02
C LEU A 466 26.21 12.83 -19.02
N THR A 467 27.09 11.86 -18.97
CA THR A 467 28.23 11.73 -19.86
C THR A 467 28.30 10.31 -20.41
N ALA A 468 28.40 10.20 -21.69
CA ALA A 468 28.62 8.99 -22.43
C ALA A 468 29.62 9.23 -23.55
N ARG A 469 30.09 8.23 -24.28
CA ARG A 469 31.17 8.32 -25.33
C ARG A 469 31.35 9.72 -25.96
N ASP A 470 30.44 10.14 -26.83
CA ASP A 470 30.46 11.41 -27.54
C ASP A 470 29.21 12.25 -27.27
N LEU A 471 28.44 11.88 -26.27
CA LEU A 471 27.20 12.52 -25.83
C LEU A 471 27.37 13.06 -24.40
N SER A 472 26.97 14.29 -24.19
CA SER A 472 26.76 14.82 -22.84
C SER A 472 25.42 15.54 -22.77
N ALA A 473 24.80 15.48 -21.58
CA ALA A 473 23.60 16.26 -21.28
C ALA A 473 23.75 16.91 -19.90
N THR A 474 23.20 18.12 -19.77
CA THR A 474 23.09 18.82 -18.49
C THR A 474 21.74 19.52 -18.45
N GLY A 475 21.13 19.61 -17.29
CA GLY A 475 19.81 20.24 -17.21
C GLY A 475 19.13 20.10 -15.85
N GLU A 476 17.84 20.33 -15.87
CA GLU A 476 16.95 20.27 -14.73
C GLU A 476 15.68 19.48 -15.09
N ALA A 477 15.04 18.88 -14.11
CA ALA A 477 13.77 18.18 -14.30
C ALA A 477 12.90 18.26 -13.05
N THR A 478 11.59 18.09 -13.24
CA THR A 478 10.60 17.96 -12.16
C THR A 478 9.74 16.72 -12.41
N ILE A 479 9.53 15.92 -11.38
CA ILE A 479 8.68 14.73 -11.41
C ILE A 479 7.47 14.97 -10.53
N ASP A 480 6.28 14.98 -11.13
CA ASP A 480 5.02 15.16 -10.44
C ASP A 480 3.99 14.12 -10.93
N GLY A 481 3.48 13.29 -10.02
CA GLY A 481 2.43 12.31 -10.33
C GLY A 481 2.75 11.32 -11.48
N GLY A 482 4.03 11.14 -11.83
CA GLY A 482 4.48 10.28 -12.95
C GLY A 482 4.69 11.03 -14.28
N GLU A 483 4.47 12.34 -14.31
CA GLU A 483 4.88 13.23 -15.39
C GLU A 483 6.27 13.81 -15.11
N ILE A 484 7.13 13.83 -16.09
CA ILE A 484 8.48 14.42 -16.04
C ILE A 484 8.48 15.65 -16.93
N THR A 485 8.69 16.83 -16.34
CA THR A 485 9.01 18.05 -17.08
C THR A 485 10.49 18.28 -17.01
N ALA A 486 11.17 18.46 -18.15
CA ALA A 486 12.62 18.63 -18.19
C ALA A 486 13.04 19.75 -19.15
N ASN A 487 14.22 20.31 -18.87
CA ASN A 487 14.93 21.22 -19.74
C ASN A 487 16.42 20.84 -19.71
N ALA A 488 16.96 20.42 -20.84
CA ALA A 488 18.31 19.86 -20.92
C ALA A 488 19.08 20.34 -22.16
N ASP A 489 20.33 20.64 -21.96
CA ASP A 489 21.31 20.91 -23.01
C ASP A 489 22.04 19.63 -23.40
N PHE A 490 21.87 19.18 -24.63
CA PHE A 490 22.54 18.02 -25.21
C PHE A 490 23.67 18.45 -26.14
N ARG A 491 24.79 17.76 -26.04
CA ARG A 491 25.92 17.90 -27.00
C ARG A 491 26.32 16.53 -27.50
N ALA A 492 26.21 16.34 -28.82
CA ALA A 492 26.71 15.19 -29.53
C ALA A 492 27.89 15.59 -30.42
N ASN A 493 29.10 15.17 -30.02
CA ASN A 493 30.31 15.52 -30.73
C ASN A 493 30.52 14.74 -32.03
N GLN A 494 29.79 13.61 -32.19
CA GLN A 494 29.91 12.74 -33.35
C GLN A 494 28.57 12.11 -33.71
N LEU A 495 27.81 12.81 -34.57
CA LEU A 495 26.48 12.31 -35.01
C LEU A 495 26.55 11.01 -35.82
N ALA A 496 27.74 10.66 -36.37
CA ALA A 496 27.92 9.39 -37.06
C ALA A 496 27.59 8.16 -36.19
N ASN A 497 27.78 8.26 -34.88
CA ASN A 497 27.45 7.21 -33.94
C ASN A 497 25.94 6.90 -33.89
N PHE A 498 25.07 7.85 -34.26
CA PHE A 498 23.62 7.74 -34.28
C PHE A 498 23.05 7.33 -35.64
N ALA A 499 23.93 7.04 -36.63
CA ALA A 499 23.51 6.73 -38.00
C ALA A 499 22.62 5.48 -38.08
N GLU A 500 22.87 4.46 -37.28
CA GLU A 500 22.12 3.23 -37.25
C GLU A 500 20.73 3.46 -36.61
N LEU A 501 20.67 4.17 -35.48
CA LEU A 501 19.41 4.60 -34.84
C LEU A 501 18.54 5.45 -35.77
N ALA A 502 19.18 6.35 -36.52
CA ALA A 502 18.48 7.21 -37.49
C ALA A 502 18.07 6.45 -38.78
N GLY A 503 18.55 5.22 -38.99
CA GLY A 503 18.33 4.43 -40.20
C GLY A 503 18.89 5.07 -41.48
N ARG A 504 19.88 5.97 -41.35
CA ARG A 504 20.49 6.73 -42.44
C ARG A 504 21.89 7.19 -42.06
N ALA A 505 22.71 7.48 -43.06
CA ALA A 505 24.02 8.09 -42.83
C ALA A 505 23.85 9.45 -42.13
N LEU A 506 24.59 9.63 -41.05
CA LEU A 506 24.71 10.90 -40.32
C LEU A 506 26.20 11.26 -40.15
N SER A 507 26.50 12.54 -40.14
CA SER A 507 27.77 13.05 -39.67
C SER A 507 27.62 14.51 -39.21
N GLY A 508 28.66 15.04 -38.53
CA GLY A 508 28.63 16.35 -37.94
C GLY A 508 28.51 16.32 -36.42
N GLN A 509 28.18 17.47 -35.86
CA GLN A 509 28.00 17.68 -34.42
C GLN A 509 26.65 18.35 -34.17
N ALA A 510 26.11 18.20 -32.97
CA ALA A 510 24.89 18.88 -32.54
C ALA A 510 25.02 19.40 -31.10
N ALA A 511 24.51 20.61 -30.90
CA ALA A 511 24.29 21.20 -29.59
C ALA A 511 22.85 21.70 -29.50
N LEU A 512 22.03 21.00 -28.74
CA LEU A 512 20.58 21.21 -28.68
C LEU A 512 20.12 21.41 -27.25
N ASN A 513 19.28 22.40 -27.00
CA ASN A 513 18.45 22.48 -25.82
C ASN A 513 17.12 21.75 -26.11
N VAL A 514 16.74 20.80 -25.27
CA VAL A 514 15.48 20.06 -25.35
C VAL A 514 14.69 20.33 -24.08
N SER A 515 13.49 20.86 -24.25
CA SER A 515 12.58 21.12 -23.13
C SER A 515 11.20 20.56 -23.42
N GLY A 516 10.47 20.17 -22.35
CA GLY A 516 9.10 19.68 -22.47
C GLY A 516 8.73 18.64 -21.44
N GLN A 517 7.69 17.87 -21.77
CA GLN A 517 7.06 16.90 -20.87
C GLN A 517 7.19 15.49 -21.44
N PHE A 518 7.35 14.51 -20.53
CA PHE A 518 7.40 13.09 -20.85
C PHE A 518 6.63 12.28 -19.80
N THR A 519 5.77 11.38 -20.25
CA THR A 519 5.01 10.46 -19.39
C THR A 519 5.47 9.02 -19.62
N PRO A 520 6.32 8.45 -18.74
CA PRO A 520 6.94 7.13 -18.94
C PRO A 520 5.94 5.99 -19.15
N LEU A 521 4.81 6.01 -18.42
CA LEU A 521 3.81 4.94 -18.46
C LEU A 521 3.09 4.83 -19.83
N THR A 522 2.81 5.95 -20.47
CA THR A 522 2.14 6.00 -21.79
C THR A 522 3.11 6.18 -22.92
N GLN A 523 4.38 6.47 -22.63
CA GLN A 523 5.41 6.89 -23.60
C GLN A 523 4.99 8.13 -24.41
N GLY A 524 4.07 8.93 -23.86
CA GLY A 524 3.66 10.22 -24.40
C GLY A 524 4.72 11.27 -24.15
N PHE A 525 4.88 12.22 -25.08
CA PHE A 525 5.75 13.36 -24.89
C PHE A 525 5.32 14.58 -25.70
N ASP A 526 5.68 15.75 -25.21
CA ASP A 526 5.61 17.04 -25.91
C ASP A 526 6.95 17.76 -25.69
N LEU A 527 7.81 17.73 -26.71
CA LEU A 527 9.19 18.19 -26.63
C LEU A 527 9.47 19.29 -27.65
N THR A 528 10.20 20.31 -27.24
CA THR A 528 10.77 21.34 -28.11
C THR A 528 12.29 21.20 -28.09
N ALA A 529 12.91 21.15 -29.26
CA ALA A 529 14.33 21.12 -29.43
C ALA A 529 14.80 22.38 -30.19
N THR A 530 15.72 23.12 -29.61
CA THR A 530 16.35 24.31 -30.21
C THR A 530 17.87 24.21 -30.15
N GLY A 531 18.57 24.69 -31.12
CA GLY A 531 20.03 24.72 -31.07
C GLY A 531 20.69 24.75 -32.44
N GLU A 532 21.92 24.26 -32.52
CA GLU A 532 22.71 24.28 -33.73
C GLU A 532 23.39 22.95 -34.04
N THR A 533 23.58 22.71 -35.32
CA THR A 533 24.43 21.62 -35.81
C THR A 533 25.59 22.19 -36.59
N THR A 534 26.73 21.48 -36.57
CA THR A 534 27.91 21.84 -37.36
C THR A 534 28.23 20.72 -38.32
N ASP A 535 28.36 21.07 -39.62
CA ASP A 535 28.67 20.16 -40.73
C ASP A 535 27.75 18.93 -40.75
N LEU A 536 26.45 19.17 -40.51
CA LEU A 536 25.42 18.10 -40.52
C LEU A 536 25.32 17.56 -41.94
N ALA A 537 25.51 16.26 -42.08
CA ALA A 537 25.20 15.55 -43.31
C ALA A 537 24.29 14.36 -43.00
N ILE A 538 23.27 14.14 -43.85
CA ILE A 538 22.21 13.13 -43.68
C ILE A 538 22.22 12.10 -44.82
N GLY A 539 23.28 12.08 -45.61
CA GLY A 539 23.50 11.14 -46.71
C GLY A 539 22.73 11.47 -48.00
N ASP A 540 22.17 12.67 -48.15
CA ASP A 540 21.65 13.22 -49.39
C ASP A 540 22.48 14.41 -49.85
N PRO A 541 23.15 14.34 -51.02
CA PRO A 541 24.10 15.39 -51.44
C PRO A 541 23.49 16.79 -51.57
N ARG A 542 22.16 16.89 -51.77
CA ARG A 542 21.45 18.18 -51.89
C ARG A 542 21.15 18.75 -50.53
N ALA A 543 20.66 17.91 -49.63
CA ALA A 543 20.43 18.28 -48.25
C ALA A 543 21.77 18.60 -47.53
N ASP A 544 22.80 17.77 -47.73
CA ASP A 544 24.13 17.94 -47.14
C ASP A 544 24.76 19.27 -47.55
N ALA A 545 24.55 19.73 -48.80
CA ALA A 545 25.01 21.02 -49.26
C ALA A 545 24.28 22.22 -48.61
N ILE A 546 23.02 22.02 -48.16
CA ILE A 546 22.24 23.02 -47.44
C ILE A 546 22.63 23.06 -45.97
N LEU A 547 22.93 21.89 -45.39
CA LEU A 547 23.21 21.69 -43.95
C LEU A 547 24.72 21.86 -43.62
N ALA A 548 25.56 22.12 -44.61
CA ALA A 548 26.98 22.33 -44.39
C ALA A 548 27.25 23.61 -43.58
N GLY A 549 28.29 23.61 -42.76
CA GLY A 549 28.60 24.70 -41.83
C GLY A 549 27.67 24.70 -40.61
N ILE A 550 27.34 25.87 -40.09
CA ILE A 550 26.45 26.02 -38.93
C ILE A 550 24.99 26.09 -39.41
N THR A 551 24.15 25.20 -38.88
CA THR A 551 22.72 25.21 -39.15
C THR A 551 21.95 25.35 -37.84
N GLN A 552 21.12 26.38 -37.71
CA GLN A 552 20.22 26.57 -36.57
C GLN A 552 18.92 25.79 -36.78
N LEU A 553 18.42 25.16 -35.71
CA LEU A 553 17.25 24.30 -35.71
C LEU A 553 16.33 24.65 -34.58
N GLU A 554 15.03 24.74 -34.89
CA GLU A 554 13.94 24.74 -33.90
C GLU A 554 12.85 23.77 -34.39
N THR A 555 12.50 22.78 -33.54
CA THR A 555 11.52 21.77 -33.87
C THR A 555 10.74 21.37 -32.62
N THR A 556 9.46 21.04 -32.82
CA THR A 556 8.62 20.41 -31.78
C THR A 556 8.27 18.99 -32.19
N ALA A 557 8.20 18.11 -31.20
CA ALA A 557 7.81 16.72 -31.41
C ALA A 557 6.79 16.31 -30.33
N VAL A 558 5.60 15.90 -30.75
CA VAL A 558 4.51 15.47 -29.86
C VAL A 558 4.14 14.04 -30.20
N ARG A 559 4.11 13.19 -29.18
CA ARG A 559 3.61 11.82 -29.26
C ARG A 559 2.46 11.65 -28.27
N ASP A 560 1.32 11.31 -28.82
CA ASP A 560 0.07 11.05 -28.09
C ASP A 560 -0.62 9.77 -28.63
N GLU A 561 -1.87 9.54 -28.25
CA GLU A 561 -2.67 8.41 -28.71
C GLU A 561 -2.92 8.42 -30.22
N ASP A 562 -2.89 9.60 -30.86
CA ASP A 562 -3.08 9.78 -32.31
C ASP A 562 -1.81 9.44 -33.11
N GLY A 563 -0.63 9.42 -32.49
CA GLY A 563 0.64 9.11 -33.12
C GLY A 563 1.76 10.13 -32.84
N LEU A 564 2.72 10.20 -33.74
CA LEU A 564 3.86 11.13 -33.66
C LEU A 564 3.67 12.29 -34.65
N ARG A 565 3.77 13.53 -34.17
CA ARG A 565 3.82 14.76 -34.96
C ARG A 565 5.13 15.48 -34.69
N ILE A 566 5.77 15.94 -35.77
CA ILE A 566 6.99 16.74 -35.73
C ILE A 566 6.75 18.01 -36.55
N ASP A 567 6.91 19.17 -35.95
CA ASP A 567 6.80 20.46 -36.62
C ASP A 567 8.20 21.14 -36.60
N LEU A 568 8.79 21.28 -37.79
CA LEU A 568 10.01 22.03 -37.99
C LEU A 568 9.68 23.53 -38.11
N THR A 569 9.84 24.23 -37.01
CA THR A 569 9.52 25.66 -36.94
C THR A 569 10.51 26.50 -37.74
N THR A 570 11.80 26.19 -37.59
CA THR A 570 12.87 26.88 -38.28
C THR A 570 14.05 25.95 -38.51
N LEU A 571 14.61 26.00 -39.71
CA LEU A 571 15.94 25.49 -40.03
C LEU A 571 16.65 26.55 -40.88
N GLU A 572 17.66 27.16 -40.33
CA GLU A 572 18.44 28.22 -40.98
C GLU A 572 19.89 27.80 -41.17
N SER A 573 20.41 27.91 -42.39
CA SER A 573 21.81 27.72 -42.77
C SER A 573 22.25 28.84 -43.67
N ASP A 574 23.54 28.89 -44.02
CA ASP A 574 24.07 29.84 -45.00
C ASP A 574 23.43 29.70 -46.39
N ALA A 575 22.85 28.52 -46.68
CA ALA A 575 22.35 28.18 -47.99
C ALA A 575 20.80 28.28 -48.10
N ALA A 576 20.04 28.14 -47.02
CA ALA A 576 18.57 28.09 -47.04
C ALA A 576 17.94 28.36 -45.68
N SER A 577 16.66 28.80 -45.72
CA SER A 577 15.75 28.84 -44.55
C SER A 577 14.53 27.95 -44.87
N LEU A 578 14.26 26.95 -44.02
CA LEU A 578 13.22 25.93 -44.24
C LEU A 578 12.28 25.86 -43.05
N THR A 579 11.02 25.54 -43.32
CA THR A 579 9.98 25.16 -42.35
C THR A 579 9.27 23.91 -42.83
N GLY A 580 8.66 23.15 -41.92
CA GLY A 580 7.96 21.91 -42.34
C GLY A 580 7.16 21.25 -41.24
N ALA A 581 6.44 20.21 -41.60
CA ALA A 581 5.71 19.39 -40.67
C ALA A 581 5.67 17.94 -41.16
N ALA A 582 5.76 17.00 -40.21
CA ALA A 582 5.58 15.59 -40.48
C ALA A 582 4.63 14.96 -39.45
N SER A 583 3.80 14.03 -39.87
CA SER A 583 2.96 13.25 -38.99
C SER A 583 3.01 11.77 -39.35
N LEU A 584 3.15 10.92 -38.32
CA LEU A 584 3.08 9.46 -38.43
C LEU A 584 1.90 9.00 -37.59
N ARG A 585 0.91 8.40 -38.23
CA ARG A 585 -0.29 7.85 -37.62
C ARG A 585 -0.49 6.43 -38.08
N SER A 586 -1.26 5.61 -37.33
CA SER A 586 -1.60 4.24 -37.70
C SER A 586 -2.34 4.14 -39.04
N GLY A 587 -2.96 5.24 -39.53
CA GLY A 587 -3.70 5.33 -40.82
C GLY A 587 -2.93 5.95 -42.00
N GLY A 588 -1.66 6.38 -41.81
CA GLY A 588 -0.83 6.97 -42.84
C GLY A 588 0.14 8.01 -42.32
N SER A 589 1.15 8.35 -43.11
CA SER A 589 2.14 9.39 -42.80
C SER A 589 2.03 10.52 -43.83
N SER A 590 2.30 11.74 -43.35
CA SER A 590 2.41 12.93 -44.21
C SER A 590 3.63 13.74 -43.86
N ALA A 591 4.23 14.39 -44.83
CA ALA A 591 5.32 15.35 -44.60
C ALA A 591 5.19 16.51 -45.62
N THR A 592 5.41 17.72 -45.14
CA THR A 592 5.46 18.95 -45.95
C THR A 592 6.74 19.73 -45.58
N LEU A 593 7.42 20.29 -46.58
CA LEU A 593 8.58 21.13 -46.38
C LEU A 593 8.40 22.38 -47.24
N ASN A 594 8.67 23.56 -46.69
CA ASN A 594 8.58 24.84 -47.35
C ASN A 594 9.92 25.60 -47.15
N GLY A 595 10.40 26.30 -48.18
CA GLY A 595 11.63 27.04 -48.14
C GLY A 595 11.74 28.09 -49.22
#